data_a3d1b58bd549e8a7683a0c25aa91b305
#
_entry.id   a3d1b58bd549e8a7683a0c25aa91b305
#
_cell.length_a   1.000
_cell.length_b   1.000
_cell.length_c   1.000
_cell.angle_alpha   90.00
_cell.angle_beta   90.00
_cell.angle_gamma   90.00
#
_symmetry.space_group_name_H-M   'P 1'
#
loop_
_entity.id
_entity.type
_entity.pdbx_description
1 polymer ?
#
loop_
_entity_poly.entity_id
_entity_poly.type
_entity_poly.pdbx_seq_one_letter_code
_entity_poly.pdbx_strand_id
1 'polypeptide(L)'
;MYVTLEPCFHKSLNRSCVDQIIKSGIKNVCIASKDPDKRTNNKSISKLKKNGIKVLVGITKNQTFINNRFFFINKKFNRSYIKYKIAASKDFKIAKSNFNSKWISNKYSRNFVQDLRYKNDAILTTYNTIKYDNPRLTLRYKNYPKYKNSIIILDTKLQIDRNSTVVKSANKRKVIIFTISKDIKKIQILKKLNCNIITVNKVKNNFDLLSIFKKTYKLGISSIFIEAGGTLFTSMYNKKLIDEFHLFVSPKKIGKNGIPMYSGIKDFSLKTIKNSLITKRYFYKDKYYQFNM
;
A
#
# COMPACT_ATOMS: atom_id res chain seq x y z
N MET A 1 16.42 29.25 -9.46
CA MET A 1 15.35 28.24 -9.63
C MET A 1 15.26 27.37 -8.38
N TYR A 2 14.03 27.03 -7.92
CA TYR A 2 13.80 26.12 -6.81
C TYR A 2 13.06 24.89 -7.32
N VAL A 3 13.52 23.69 -6.94
CA VAL A 3 12.90 22.43 -7.31
C VAL A 3 12.78 21.48 -6.11
N THR A 4 11.70 20.74 -6.04
CA THR A 4 11.43 19.81 -4.92
C THR A 4 12.26 18.53 -4.98
N LEU A 5 12.70 18.13 -6.16
CA LEU A 5 13.49 16.93 -6.39
C LEU A 5 14.62 17.22 -7.38
N GLU A 6 15.72 16.46 -7.31
CA GLU A 6 16.80 16.54 -8.30
C GLU A 6 16.25 16.42 -9.72
N PRO A 7 16.55 17.37 -10.65
CA PRO A 7 16.09 17.32 -12.01
C PRO A 7 16.47 16.01 -12.71
N CYS A 8 15.61 15.46 -13.55
CA CYS A 8 15.90 14.19 -14.22
C CYS A 8 17.15 14.31 -15.13
N PHE A 9 17.98 13.27 -15.08
CA PHE A 9 19.20 13.15 -15.90
C PHE A 9 18.94 12.37 -17.19
N HIS A 10 18.05 11.38 -17.12
CA HIS A 10 17.74 10.53 -18.27
C HIS A 10 16.81 11.21 -19.27
N LYS A 11 17.05 10.96 -20.54
CA LYS A 11 16.12 11.30 -21.62
C LYS A 11 14.93 10.33 -21.60
N SER A 12 13.74 10.83 -21.84
CA SER A 12 12.52 10.05 -22.08
C SER A 12 11.89 10.52 -23.40
N LEU A 13 10.59 10.76 -23.44
CA LEU A 13 9.92 11.40 -24.59
C LEU A 13 10.44 12.81 -24.84
N ASN A 14 10.89 13.51 -23.80
CA ASN A 14 11.45 14.84 -23.86
C ASN A 14 12.92 14.86 -23.46
N ARG A 15 13.61 15.99 -23.76
CA ARG A 15 14.96 16.27 -23.26
C ARG A 15 14.97 16.22 -21.72
N SER A 16 16.11 15.80 -21.14
CA SER A 16 16.24 15.78 -19.68
C SER A 16 16.05 17.17 -19.06
N CYS A 17 15.46 17.23 -17.86
CA CYS A 17 15.28 18.50 -17.15
C CYS A 17 16.61 19.21 -16.92
N VAL A 18 17.69 18.47 -16.62
CA VAL A 18 19.02 19.06 -16.42
C VAL A 18 19.54 19.76 -17.67
N ASP A 19 19.31 19.20 -18.87
CA ASP A 19 19.71 19.83 -20.13
C ASP A 19 18.92 21.11 -20.42
N GLN A 20 17.64 21.10 -20.08
CA GLN A 20 16.79 22.29 -20.24
C GLN A 20 17.21 23.42 -19.30
N ILE A 21 17.55 23.12 -18.05
CA ILE A 21 18.05 24.09 -17.07
C ILE A 21 19.37 24.72 -17.57
N ILE A 22 20.31 23.92 -18.09
CA ILE A 22 21.58 24.44 -18.63
C ILE A 22 21.31 25.37 -19.79
N LYS A 23 20.42 24.99 -20.71
CA LYS A 23 20.10 25.83 -21.90
C LYS A 23 19.38 27.13 -21.56
N SER A 24 18.63 27.16 -20.45
CA SER A 24 17.86 28.36 -20.05
C SER A 24 18.69 29.46 -19.43
N GLY A 25 20.01 29.29 -19.26
CA GLY A 25 20.90 30.28 -18.68
C GLY A 25 20.74 30.51 -17.16
N ILE A 26 19.99 29.64 -16.46
CA ILE A 26 19.79 29.73 -15.00
C ILE A 26 21.15 29.54 -14.30
N LYS A 27 21.52 30.50 -13.42
CA LYS A 27 22.80 30.51 -12.71
C LYS A 27 22.76 29.80 -11.32
N ASN A 28 21.59 29.75 -10.72
CA ASN A 28 21.43 29.20 -9.33
C ASN A 28 20.25 28.23 -9.28
N VAL A 29 20.48 27.02 -8.75
CA VAL A 29 19.45 25.98 -8.56
C VAL A 29 19.47 25.49 -7.13
N CYS A 30 18.32 25.57 -6.46
CA CYS A 30 18.08 25.01 -5.14
C CYS A 30 17.26 23.73 -5.27
N ILE A 31 17.82 22.61 -4.81
CA ILE A 31 17.21 21.28 -4.88
C ILE A 31 16.83 20.85 -3.47
N ALA A 32 15.54 20.64 -3.20
CA ALA A 32 15.06 20.26 -1.87
C ALA A 32 15.54 18.86 -1.45
N SER A 33 15.58 17.89 -2.38
CA SER A 33 16.05 16.53 -2.11
C SER A 33 16.69 15.90 -3.35
N LYS A 34 17.67 15.02 -3.15
CA LYS A 34 18.24 14.16 -4.20
C LYS A 34 17.19 13.17 -4.68
N ASP A 35 17.23 12.80 -5.96
CA ASP A 35 16.38 11.74 -6.51
C ASP A 35 16.90 10.36 -6.06
N PRO A 36 16.07 9.48 -5.47
CA PRO A 36 16.45 8.11 -5.13
C PRO A 36 16.63 7.21 -6.36
N ASP A 37 16.20 7.62 -7.56
CA ASP A 37 16.36 6.87 -8.80
C ASP A 37 17.84 6.87 -9.22
N LYS A 38 18.46 5.70 -9.30
CA LYS A 38 19.88 5.51 -9.70
C LYS A 38 20.23 6.10 -11.07
N ARG A 39 19.22 6.33 -11.94
CA ARG A 39 19.43 6.96 -13.24
C ARG A 39 19.72 8.45 -13.13
N THR A 40 19.26 9.09 -12.04
CA THR A 40 19.36 10.54 -11.78
C THR A 40 20.31 10.85 -10.63
N ASN A 41 20.26 10.12 -9.53
CA ASN A 41 20.91 10.39 -8.25
C ASN A 41 22.34 10.93 -8.40
N ASN A 42 22.57 12.16 -7.96
CA ASN A 42 23.82 12.95 -8.04
C ASN A 42 24.31 13.30 -9.47
N LYS A 43 23.79 12.67 -10.53
CA LYS A 43 24.27 12.90 -11.90
C LYS A 43 23.89 14.28 -12.41
N SER A 44 22.66 14.70 -12.16
CA SER A 44 22.19 16.03 -12.56
C SER A 44 22.86 17.13 -11.77
N ILE A 45 23.04 16.94 -10.47
CA ILE A 45 23.78 17.86 -9.60
C ILE A 45 25.21 18.06 -10.14
N SER A 46 25.91 16.98 -10.45
CA SER A 46 27.27 17.03 -11.00
C SER A 46 27.31 17.73 -12.35
N LYS A 47 26.32 17.45 -13.23
CA LYS A 47 26.24 18.09 -14.56
C LYS A 47 25.96 19.58 -14.48
N LEU A 48 25.05 20.02 -13.60
CA LEU A 48 24.77 21.44 -13.37
C LEU A 48 26.03 22.17 -12.89
N LYS A 49 26.73 21.63 -11.89
CA LYS A 49 27.98 22.21 -11.36
C LYS A 49 29.07 22.32 -12.43
N LYS A 50 29.26 21.28 -13.26
CA LYS A 50 30.22 21.29 -14.38
C LYS A 50 29.92 22.38 -15.42
N ASN A 51 28.66 22.83 -15.53
CA ASN A 51 28.24 23.91 -16.43
C ASN A 51 28.17 25.28 -15.72
N GLY A 52 28.90 25.48 -14.61
CA GLY A 52 29.00 26.75 -13.90
C GLY A 52 27.75 27.16 -13.10
N ILE A 53 26.78 26.27 -12.92
CA ILE A 53 25.57 26.58 -12.18
C ILE A 53 25.80 26.31 -10.68
N LYS A 54 25.53 27.30 -9.84
CA LYS A 54 25.56 27.15 -8.38
C LYS A 54 24.40 26.26 -7.91
N VAL A 55 24.71 25.15 -7.21
CA VAL A 55 23.70 24.19 -6.77
C VAL A 55 23.71 24.03 -5.26
N LEU A 56 22.59 24.34 -4.62
CA LEU A 56 22.34 24.11 -3.21
C LEU A 56 21.38 22.92 -3.06
N VAL A 57 21.68 21.98 -2.14
CA VAL A 57 20.93 20.72 -2.02
C VAL A 57 20.54 20.47 -0.56
N GLY A 58 19.30 20.05 -0.34
CA GLY A 58 18.86 19.48 0.95
C GLY A 58 18.15 20.45 1.88
N ILE A 59 17.76 21.66 1.45
CA ILE A 59 17.15 22.71 2.28
C ILE A 59 15.88 22.19 3.02
N THR A 60 15.05 21.39 2.34
CA THR A 60 13.81 20.82 2.91
C THR A 60 13.74 19.30 2.78
N LYS A 61 14.90 18.63 2.92
CA LYS A 61 15.03 17.17 2.70
C LYS A 61 14.00 16.36 3.47
N ASN A 62 13.83 16.64 4.76
CA ASN A 62 12.89 15.90 5.61
C ASN A 62 11.44 16.10 5.18
N GLN A 63 11.03 17.35 4.91
CA GLN A 63 9.67 17.66 4.46
C GLN A 63 9.38 17.05 3.08
N THR A 64 10.35 17.13 2.16
CA THR A 64 10.24 16.51 0.83
C THR A 64 10.09 14.99 0.93
N PHE A 65 10.86 14.34 1.82
CA PHE A 65 10.72 12.91 2.06
C PHE A 65 9.34 12.55 2.63
N ILE A 66 8.85 13.28 3.63
CA ILE A 66 7.52 13.03 4.24
C ILE A 66 6.43 13.15 3.17
N ASN A 67 6.44 14.22 2.38
CA ASN A 67 5.42 14.48 1.37
C ASN A 67 5.44 13.46 0.19
N ASN A 68 6.62 12.92 -0.13
CA ASN A 68 6.82 12.01 -1.26
C ASN A 68 7.30 10.62 -0.82
N ARG A 69 7.01 10.22 0.42
CA ARG A 69 7.54 9.00 1.03
C ARG A 69 7.33 7.75 0.19
N PHE A 70 6.13 7.60 -0.41
CA PHE A 70 5.83 6.47 -1.26
C PHE A 70 6.79 6.38 -2.47
N PHE A 71 7.08 7.51 -3.13
CA PHE A 71 8.02 7.56 -4.25
C PHE A 71 9.43 7.14 -3.83
N PHE A 72 9.94 7.69 -2.71
CA PHE A 72 11.26 7.34 -2.20
C PHE A 72 11.38 5.85 -1.86
N ILE A 73 10.37 5.28 -1.21
CA ILE A 73 10.33 3.86 -0.84
C ILE A 73 10.23 2.98 -2.07
N ASN A 74 9.35 3.31 -3.02
CA ASN A 74 9.20 2.57 -4.27
C ASN A 74 10.53 2.49 -5.04
N LYS A 75 11.19 3.62 -5.19
CA LYS A 75 12.47 3.70 -5.92
C LYS A 75 13.62 3.02 -5.17
N LYS A 76 13.70 3.21 -3.85
CA LYS A 76 14.76 2.62 -3.02
C LYS A 76 14.67 1.10 -2.96
N PHE A 77 13.47 0.55 -2.77
CA PHE A 77 13.25 -0.89 -2.54
C PHE A 77 12.70 -1.64 -3.76
N ASN A 78 12.39 -0.93 -4.85
CA ASN A 78 11.81 -1.48 -6.07
C ASN A 78 10.57 -2.34 -5.81
N ARG A 79 9.68 -1.84 -4.95
CA ARG A 79 8.41 -2.47 -4.55
C ARG A 79 7.30 -1.45 -4.35
N SER A 80 6.06 -1.92 -4.38
CA SER A 80 4.90 -1.10 -4.02
C SER A 80 5.00 -0.58 -2.57
N TYR A 81 4.51 0.64 -2.35
CA TYR A 81 4.31 1.22 -1.02
C TYR A 81 3.09 0.58 -0.34
N ILE A 82 3.26 0.15 0.89
CA ILE A 82 2.28 -0.68 1.60
C ILE A 82 1.64 0.08 2.75
N LYS A 83 0.33 0.28 2.66
CA LYS A 83 -0.51 0.78 3.74
C LYS A 83 -1.37 -0.34 4.28
N TYR A 84 -1.24 -0.65 5.55
CA TYR A 84 -2.06 -1.68 6.18
C TYR A 84 -3.15 -1.05 7.05
N LYS A 85 -4.41 -1.48 6.90
CA LYS A 85 -5.52 -0.99 7.70
C LYS A 85 -6.10 -2.10 8.56
N ILE A 86 -6.31 -1.82 9.85
CA ILE A 86 -7.09 -2.66 10.76
C ILE A 86 -8.18 -1.82 11.43
N ALA A 87 -9.37 -2.39 11.56
CA ALA A 87 -10.39 -1.91 12.48
C ALA A 87 -10.53 -2.93 13.61
N ALA A 88 -10.33 -2.48 14.84
CA ALA A 88 -10.37 -3.33 16.03
C ALA A 88 -11.30 -2.76 17.09
N SER A 89 -11.77 -3.61 17.98
CA SER A 89 -12.45 -3.24 19.23
C SER A 89 -11.47 -2.63 20.23
N LYS A 90 -11.96 -2.08 21.35
CA LYS A 90 -11.14 -1.54 22.44
C LYS A 90 -10.16 -2.57 23.04
N ASP A 91 -10.51 -3.83 22.99
CA ASP A 91 -9.70 -4.99 23.41
C ASP A 91 -8.94 -5.66 22.25
N PHE A 92 -8.70 -4.90 21.16
CA PHE A 92 -7.90 -5.29 20.00
C PHE A 92 -8.34 -6.58 19.30
N LYS A 93 -9.66 -6.81 19.22
CA LYS A 93 -10.25 -7.89 18.44
C LYS A 93 -10.79 -7.37 17.10
N ILE A 94 -10.63 -8.17 16.04
CA ILE A 94 -11.05 -7.82 14.68
C ILE A 94 -12.33 -8.53 14.21
N ALA A 95 -12.77 -9.54 14.95
CA ALA A 95 -14.03 -10.26 14.73
C ALA A 95 -14.42 -11.03 15.98
N LYS A 96 -15.67 -11.50 16.04
CA LYS A 96 -16.12 -12.51 17.00
C LYS A 96 -15.51 -13.88 16.65
N SER A 97 -15.62 -14.88 17.54
CA SER A 97 -15.14 -16.25 17.34
C SER A 97 -15.68 -16.92 16.06
N ASN A 98 -16.88 -16.60 15.65
CA ASN A 98 -17.51 -17.07 14.42
C ASN A 98 -17.13 -16.28 13.17
N PHE A 99 -16.04 -15.51 13.22
CA PHE A 99 -15.54 -14.62 12.15
C PHE A 99 -16.47 -13.46 11.76
N ASN A 100 -17.57 -13.22 12.49
CA ASN A 100 -18.42 -12.06 12.22
C ASN A 100 -17.69 -10.77 12.64
N SER A 101 -17.33 -9.97 11.65
CA SER A 101 -16.63 -8.69 11.80
C SER A 101 -17.54 -7.45 11.69
N LYS A 102 -18.81 -7.64 11.37
CA LYS A 102 -19.80 -6.57 11.15
C LYS A 102 -20.41 -6.10 12.48
N TRP A 103 -20.42 -4.87 12.89
CA TRP A 103 -19.70 -3.68 12.43
C TRP A 103 -18.85 -3.22 13.60
N ILE A 104 -17.53 -3.43 13.54
CA ILE A 104 -16.63 -2.99 14.61
C ILE A 104 -16.55 -1.47 14.61
N SER A 105 -16.21 -0.86 13.47
CA SER A 105 -16.12 0.59 13.32
C SER A 105 -17.43 1.25 12.90
N ASN A 106 -17.62 2.52 13.25
CA ASN A 106 -18.81 3.31 12.94
C ASN A 106 -18.83 3.80 11.47
N LYS A 107 -19.93 4.48 11.07
CA LYS A 107 -20.15 5.01 9.71
C LYS A 107 -19.06 6.01 9.29
N TYR A 108 -18.65 6.90 10.18
CA TYR A 108 -17.68 7.96 9.88
C TYR A 108 -16.28 7.36 9.61
N SER A 109 -15.85 6.40 10.43
CA SER A 109 -14.62 5.64 10.18
C SER A 109 -14.65 4.92 8.82
N ARG A 110 -15.77 4.26 8.50
CA ARG A 110 -15.91 3.56 7.21
C ARG A 110 -15.95 4.52 6.03
N ASN A 111 -16.47 5.73 6.20
CA ASN A 111 -16.41 6.76 5.17
C ASN A 111 -14.96 7.21 4.93
N PHE A 112 -14.21 7.49 5.98
CA PHE A 112 -12.80 7.86 5.83
C PHE A 112 -11.95 6.74 5.16
N VAL A 113 -12.31 5.48 5.35
CA VAL A 113 -11.67 4.38 4.61
C VAL A 113 -11.87 4.50 3.09
N GLN A 114 -12.94 5.14 2.61
CA GLN A 114 -13.13 5.37 1.16
C GLN A 114 -12.07 6.34 0.61
N ASP A 115 -11.71 7.38 1.39
CA ASP A 115 -10.63 8.32 1.02
C ASP A 115 -9.27 7.60 1.00
N LEU A 116 -9.04 6.74 1.99
CA LEU A 116 -7.82 5.93 2.02
C LEU A 116 -7.74 4.99 0.81
N ARG A 117 -8.83 4.33 0.44
CA ARG A 117 -8.89 3.51 -0.79
C ARG A 117 -8.63 4.35 -2.03
N TYR A 118 -9.29 5.51 -2.16
CA TYR A 118 -9.15 6.40 -3.31
C TYR A 118 -7.71 6.84 -3.56
N LYS A 119 -6.94 7.06 -2.51
CA LYS A 119 -5.53 7.49 -2.55
C LYS A 119 -4.54 6.38 -2.90
N ASN A 120 -4.99 5.18 -3.24
CA ASN A 120 -4.13 4.04 -3.57
C ASN A 120 -4.50 3.43 -4.92
N ASP A 121 -3.53 2.78 -5.58
CA ASP A 121 -3.73 2.15 -6.89
C ASP A 121 -4.47 0.83 -6.77
N ALA A 122 -4.19 0.08 -5.71
CA ALA A 122 -4.81 -1.22 -5.48
C ALA A 122 -5.25 -1.42 -4.04
N ILE A 123 -6.27 -2.28 -3.86
CA ILE A 123 -6.66 -2.84 -2.57
C ILE A 123 -6.22 -4.30 -2.55
N LEU A 124 -5.46 -4.68 -1.53
CA LEU A 124 -5.07 -6.08 -1.32
C LEU A 124 -5.90 -6.70 -0.20
N THR A 125 -6.37 -7.91 -0.45
CA THR A 125 -7.07 -8.73 0.54
C THR A 125 -6.63 -10.19 0.45
N THR A 126 -7.16 -11.04 1.33
CA THR A 126 -6.87 -12.48 1.36
C THR A 126 -8.11 -13.31 1.04
N TYR A 127 -7.89 -14.57 0.62
CA TYR A 127 -8.96 -15.52 0.46
C TYR A 127 -9.87 -15.63 1.68
N ASN A 128 -9.30 -15.68 2.90
CA ASN A 128 -10.10 -15.77 4.12
C ASN A 128 -11.05 -14.58 4.29
N THR A 129 -10.59 -13.36 4.03
CA THR A 129 -11.45 -12.17 4.07
C THR A 129 -12.60 -12.27 3.04
N ILE A 130 -12.32 -12.80 1.85
CA ILE A 130 -13.36 -12.99 0.84
C ILE A 130 -14.34 -14.09 1.26
N LYS A 131 -13.85 -15.20 1.79
CA LYS A 131 -14.66 -16.32 2.25
C LYS A 131 -15.68 -15.92 3.32
N TYR A 132 -15.26 -15.13 4.31
CA TYR A 132 -16.12 -14.77 5.44
C TYR A 132 -16.97 -13.51 5.20
N ASP A 133 -16.44 -12.52 4.52
CA ASP A 133 -17.10 -11.21 4.40
C ASP A 133 -17.69 -10.95 3.00
N ASN A 134 -17.26 -11.68 1.97
CA ASN A 134 -17.59 -11.45 0.54
C ASN A 134 -17.64 -9.95 0.19
N PRO A 135 -16.56 -9.19 0.44
CA PRO A 135 -16.58 -7.75 0.40
C PRO A 135 -16.61 -7.23 -1.05
N ARG A 136 -17.29 -6.10 -1.28
CA ARG A 136 -17.29 -5.44 -2.59
C ARG A 136 -15.97 -4.73 -2.91
N LEU A 137 -15.25 -4.23 -1.92
CA LEU A 137 -14.01 -3.45 -2.03
C LEU A 137 -14.09 -2.33 -3.08
N THR A 138 -15.23 -1.67 -3.16
CA THR A 138 -15.51 -0.56 -4.08
C THR A 138 -15.44 0.77 -3.36
N LEU A 139 -15.27 1.85 -4.12
CA LEU A 139 -15.53 3.21 -3.66
C LEU A 139 -17.04 3.46 -3.67
N ARG A 140 -17.57 4.12 -2.63
CA ARG A 140 -19.00 4.32 -2.41
C ARG A 140 -19.43 5.78 -2.26
N TYR A 141 -18.53 6.72 -2.55
CA TYR A 141 -18.85 8.13 -2.66
C TYR A 141 -19.30 8.47 -4.07
N LYS A 142 -20.30 9.39 -4.18
CA LYS A 142 -20.84 9.82 -5.48
C LYS A 142 -19.78 10.36 -6.42
N ASN A 143 -18.77 11.07 -5.90
CA ASN A 143 -17.73 11.73 -6.68
C ASN A 143 -16.51 10.84 -6.97
N TYR A 144 -16.51 9.57 -6.54
CA TYR A 144 -15.38 8.67 -6.78
C TYR A 144 -15.73 7.59 -7.79
N PRO A 145 -14.85 7.28 -8.75
CA PRO A 145 -15.05 6.17 -9.66
C PRO A 145 -15.15 4.85 -8.89
N LYS A 146 -16.31 4.19 -8.98
CA LYS A 146 -16.64 3.00 -8.18
C LYS A 146 -15.58 1.89 -8.24
N TYR A 147 -14.95 1.69 -9.39
CA TYR A 147 -13.98 0.62 -9.66
C TYR A 147 -12.57 1.14 -9.97
N LYS A 148 -12.19 2.30 -9.44
CA LYS A 148 -10.86 2.88 -9.64
C LYS A 148 -9.72 1.93 -9.27
N ASN A 149 -9.84 1.24 -8.12
CA ASN A 149 -8.74 0.44 -7.61
C ASN A 149 -8.68 -0.94 -8.28
N SER A 150 -7.48 -1.38 -8.63
CA SER A 150 -7.21 -2.79 -8.87
C SER A 150 -7.40 -3.60 -7.57
N ILE A 151 -7.77 -4.88 -7.69
CA ILE A 151 -7.84 -5.78 -6.53
C ILE A 151 -6.71 -6.79 -6.62
N ILE A 152 -6.02 -6.99 -5.50
CA ILE A 152 -5.01 -8.02 -5.33
C ILE A 152 -5.52 -9.00 -4.28
N ILE A 153 -5.50 -10.28 -4.61
CA ILE A 153 -5.97 -11.36 -3.72
C ILE A 153 -4.81 -12.30 -3.47
N LEU A 154 -4.53 -12.58 -2.19
CA LEU A 154 -3.62 -13.63 -1.79
C LEU A 154 -4.44 -14.89 -1.49
N ASP A 155 -4.34 -15.89 -2.38
CA ASP A 155 -5.04 -17.16 -2.26
C ASP A 155 -4.08 -18.32 -2.52
N THR A 156 -3.44 -18.81 -1.49
CA THR A 156 -2.38 -19.82 -1.56
C THR A 156 -2.83 -21.07 -2.32
N LYS A 157 -4.03 -21.57 -2.04
CA LYS A 157 -4.58 -22.82 -2.59
C LYS A 157 -5.53 -22.61 -3.77
N LEU A 158 -5.73 -21.36 -4.20
CA LEU A 158 -6.69 -20.96 -5.25
C LEU A 158 -8.12 -21.44 -4.94
N GLN A 159 -8.56 -21.23 -3.70
CA GLN A 159 -9.88 -21.69 -3.22
C GLN A 159 -11.01 -20.68 -3.46
N ILE A 160 -10.71 -19.50 -4.00
CA ILE A 160 -11.71 -18.47 -4.24
C ILE A 160 -12.88 -18.98 -5.08
N ASP A 161 -14.09 -18.64 -4.64
CA ASP A 161 -15.30 -18.94 -5.39
C ASP A 161 -15.43 -18.01 -6.61
N ARG A 162 -15.70 -18.60 -7.78
CA ARG A 162 -16.01 -17.88 -9.02
C ARG A 162 -17.19 -16.93 -8.89
N ASN A 163 -18.11 -17.21 -7.98
CA ASN A 163 -19.29 -16.40 -7.69
C ASN A 163 -19.05 -15.27 -6.69
N SER A 164 -17.86 -15.17 -6.08
CA SER A 164 -17.56 -14.09 -5.15
C SER A 164 -17.69 -12.71 -5.81
N THR A 165 -18.13 -11.74 -5.02
CA THR A 165 -18.36 -10.36 -5.48
C THR A 165 -17.11 -9.76 -6.15
N VAL A 166 -15.93 -10.11 -5.67
CA VAL A 166 -14.66 -9.59 -6.19
C VAL A 166 -14.35 -10.19 -7.56
N VAL A 167 -14.52 -11.51 -7.75
CA VAL A 167 -14.33 -12.18 -9.05
C VAL A 167 -15.31 -11.63 -10.08
N LYS A 168 -16.60 -11.50 -9.76
CA LYS A 168 -17.61 -10.88 -10.64
C LYS A 168 -17.28 -9.44 -11.05
N SER A 169 -16.43 -8.76 -10.30
CA SER A 169 -16.00 -7.39 -10.66
C SER A 169 -14.83 -7.33 -11.64
N ALA A 170 -14.27 -8.47 -12.04
CA ALA A 170 -13.07 -8.52 -12.89
C ALA A 170 -13.30 -8.00 -14.32
N ASN A 171 -14.55 -7.95 -14.79
CA ASN A 171 -14.93 -7.30 -16.05
C ASN A 171 -15.00 -5.75 -15.97
N LYS A 172 -14.92 -5.16 -14.74
CA LYS A 172 -15.02 -3.71 -14.49
C LYS A 172 -13.73 -3.10 -13.95
N ARG A 173 -12.80 -3.93 -13.49
CA ARG A 173 -11.50 -3.52 -12.93
C ARG A 173 -10.50 -4.67 -12.96
N LYS A 174 -9.23 -4.38 -12.89
CA LYS A 174 -8.16 -5.39 -12.81
C LYS A 174 -8.27 -6.17 -11.49
N VAL A 175 -8.43 -7.49 -11.55
CA VAL A 175 -8.39 -8.42 -10.42
C VAL A 175 -7.20 -9.35 -10.60
N ILE A 176 -6.23 -9.29 -9.69
CA ILE A 176 -5.00 -10.08 -9.70
C ILE A 176 -5.06 -11.05 -8.55
N ILE A 177 -4.90 -12.34 -8.82
CA ILE A 177 -4.85 -13.38 -7.79
C ILE A 177 -3.46 -14.00 -7.79
N PHE A 178 -2.75 -13.83 -6.67
CA PHE A 178 -1.51 -14.54 -6.42
C PHE A 178 -1.80 -15.88 -5.77
N THR A 179 -1.24 -16.94 -6.32
CA THR A 179 -1.43 -18.31 -5.83
C THR A 179 -0.14 -19.13 -5.91
N ILE A 180 -0.06 -20.20 -5.11
CA ILE A 180 0.98 -21.23 -5.21
C ILE A 180 0.40 -22.48 -5.93
N SER A 181 -0.92 -22.54 -6.06
CA SER A 181 -1.62 -23.65 -6.71
C SER A 181 -1.23 -23.76 -8.20
N LYS A 182 -1.07 -24.99 -8.64
CA LYS A 182 -0.85 -25.36 -10.05
C LYS A 182 -2.10 -25.98 -10.68
N ASP A 183 -3.28 -25.83 -10.08
CA ASP A 183 -4.55 -26.33 -10.62
C ASP A 183 -4.91 -25.62 -11.93
N ILE A 184 -4.53 -26.24 -13.04
CA ILE A 184 -4.71 -25.69 -14.39
C ILE A 184 -6.19 -25.45 -14.68
N LYS A 185 -7.09 -26.37 -14.30
CA LYS A 185 -8.53 -26.24 -14.53
C LYS A 185 -9.09 -24.98 -13.83
N LYS A 186 -8.78 -24.81 -12.55
CA LYS A 186 -9.23 -23.66 -11.78
C LYS A 186 -8.64 -22.35 -12.30
N ILE A 187 -7.36 -22.36 -12.70
CA ILE A 187 -6.68 -21.21 -13.30
C ILE A 187 -7.39 -20.79 -14.59
N GLN A 188 -7.70 -21.73 -15.47
CA GLN A 188 -8.40 -21.46 -16.73
C GLN A 188 -9.81 -20.89 -16.50
N ILE A 189 -10.57 -21.44 -15.57
CA ILE A 189 -11.90 -20.94 -15.21
C ILE A 189 -11.82 -19.47 -14.76
N LEU A 190 -10.89 -19.15 -13.86
CA LEU A 190 -10.76 -17.78 -13.34
C LEU A 190 -10.23 -16.81 -14.39
N LYS A 191 -9.34 -17.24 -15.29
CA LYS A 191 -8.90 -16.44 -16.45
C LYS A 191 -10.05 -16.12 -17.41
N LYS A 192 -10.94 -17.08 -17.71
CA LYS A 192 -12.16 -16.84 -18.50
C LYS A 192 -13.10 -15.81 -17.86
N LEU A 193 -13.01 -15.64 -16.53
CA LEU A 193 -13.73 -14.61 -15.78
C LEU A 193 -12.94 -13.29 -15.65
N ASN A 194 -11.96 -13.05 -16.54
CA ASN A 194 -11.11 -11.86 -16.60
C ASN A 194 -10.23 -11.64 -15.35
N CYS A 195 -9.98 -12.68 -14.55
CA CYS A 195 -8.99 -12.59 -13.46
C CYS A 195 -7.58 -12.83 -13.98
N ASN A 196 -6.63 -11.98 -13.56
CA ASN A 196 -5.21 -12.19 -13.84
C ASN A 196 -4.61 -13.10 -12.76
N ILE A 197 -4.32 -14.35 -13.10
CA ILE A 197 -3.76 -15.34 -12.17
C ILE A 197 -2.25 -15.35 -12.30
N ILE A 198 -1.55 -15.11 -11.17
CA ILE A 198 -0.09 -15.13 -11.10
C ILE A 198 0.33 -16.21 -10.13
N THR A 199 0.88 -17.28 -10.68
CA THR A 199 1.50 -18.33 -9.88
C THR A 199 2.87 -17.88 -9.41
N VAL A 200 3.16 -18.08 -8.13
CA VAL A 200 4.42 -17.74 -7.49
C VAL A 200 4.99 -18.94 -6.75
N ASN A 201 6.32 -18.95 -6.58
CA ASN A 201 6.96 -20.00 -5.81
C ASN A 201 6.61 -19.88 -4.31
N LYS A 202 6.50 -21.02 -3.66
CA LYS A 202 6.31 -21.09 -2.20
C LYS A 202 7.63 -20.92 -1.47
N VAL A 203 7.56 -20.26 -0.30
CA VAL A 203 8.64 -20.22 0.68
C VAL A 203 8.08 -20.75 1.99
N LYS A 204 8.59 -21.88 2.48
CA LYS A 204 8.07 -22.55 3.71
C LYS A 204 6.53 -22.67 3.70
N ASN A 205 5.95 -23.16 2.60
CA ASN A 205 4.52 -23.32 2.34
C ASN A 205 3.67 -22.03 2.34
N ASN A 206 4.29 -20.85 2.29
CA ASN A 206 3.64 -19.55 2.24
C ASN A 206 4.13 -18.71 1.06
N PHE A 207 3.55 -17.52 0.92
CA PHE A 207 4.01 -16.52 -0.03
C PHE A 207 5.32 -15.87 0.39
N ASP A 208 6.20 -15.63 -0.57
CA ASP A 208 7.21 -14.57 -0.46
C ASP A 208 6.54 -13.21 -0.73
N LEU A 209 6.12 -12.54 0.34
CA LEU A 209 5.41 -11.27 0.25
C LEU A 209 6.25 -10.17 -0.39
N LEU A 210 7.57 -10.14 -0.14
CA LEU A 210 8.45 -9.15 -0.75
C LEU A 210 8.50 -9.32 -2.27
N SER A 211 8.62 -10.56 -2.75
CA SER A 211 8.59 -10.87 -4.19
C SER A 211 7.26 -10.45 -4.81
N ILE A 212 6.13 -10.68 -4.13
CA ILE A 212 4.81 -10.23 -4.59
C ILE A 212 4.78 -8.71 -4.73
N PHE A 213 5.25 -7.94 -3.73
CA PHE A 213 5.24 -6.48 -3.79
C PHE A 213 6.20 -5.90 -4.83
N LYS A 214 7.30 -6.59 -5.13
CA LYS A 214 8.15 -6.27 -6.28
C LYS A 214 7.44 -6.53 -7.61
N LYS A 215 6.74 -7.66 -7.73
CA LYS A 215 5.94 -7.97 -8.92
C LYS A 215 4.81 -6.97 -9.14
N THR A 216 4.07 -6.60 -8.09
CA THR A 216 3.00 -5.60 -8.20
C THR A 216 3.53 -4.24 -8.65
N TYR A 217 4.69 -3.81 -8.16
CA TYR A 217 5.34 -2.58 -8.62
C TYR A 217 5.72 -2.65 -10.12
N LYS A 218 6.27 -3.77 -10.58
CA LYS A 218 6.54 -4.00 -12.01
C LYS A 218 5.28 -3.98 -12.89
N LEU A 219 4.12 -4.31 -12.32
CA LEU A 219 2.81 -4.22 -12.98
C LEU A 219 2.21 -2.80 -12.98
N GLY A 220 2.97 -1.79 -12.53
CA GLY A 220 2.56 -0.39 -12.48
C GLY A 220 1.75 0.00 -11.24
N ILE A 221 1.66 -0.88 -10.23
CA ILE A 221 0.95 -0.61 -8.97
C ILE A 221 1.94 -0.06 -7.96
N SER A 222 1.95 1.25 -7.77
CA SER A 222 2.89 1.95 -6.90
C SER A 222 2.47 1.93 -5.43
N SER A 223 1.17 1.89 -5.15
CA SER A 223 0.62 1.93 -3.80
C SER A 223 -0.47 0.88 -3.58
N ILE A 224 -0.39 0.18 -2.43
CA ILE A 224 -1.33 -0.88 -2.06
C ILE A 224 -1.93 -0.56 -0.68
N PHE A 225 -3.25 -0.53 -0.61
CA PHE A 225 -4.01 -0.45 0.64
C PHE A 225 -4.49 -1.85 1.04
N ILE A 226 -3.99 -2.37 2.16
CA ILE A 226 -4.30 -3.73 2.61
C ILE A 226 -5.48 -3.71 3.56
N GLU A 227 -6.52 -4.47 3.22
CA GLU A 227 -7.67 -4.78 4.05
C GLU A 227 -7.75 -6.28 4.25
N ALA A 228 -7.09 -6.78 5.30
CA ALA A 228 -7.00 -8.20 5.62
C ALA A 228 -6.93 -8.43 7.13
N GLY A 229 -7.01 -9.69 7.54
CA GLY A 229 -6.99 -10.09 8.94
C GLY A 229 -5.60 -10.09 9.60
N GLY A 230 -5.59 -10.42 10.90
CA GLY A 230 -4.42 -10.36 11.77
C GLY A 230 -3.26 -11.28 11.37
N THR A 231 -3.52 -12.42 10.77
CA THR A 231 -2.46 -13.36 10.33
C THR A 231 -1.54 -12.72 9.28
N LEU A 232 -2.11 -12.04 8.28
CA LEU A 232 -1.30 -11.34 7.29
C LEU A 232 -0.58 -10.15 7.93
N PHE A 233 -1.27 -9.40 8.81
CA PHE A 233 -0.66 -8.29 9.55
C PHE A 233 0.58 -8.75 10.31
N THR A 234 0.45 -9.80 11.11
CA THR A 234 1.56 -10.38 11.89
C THR A 234 2.75 -10.75 11.00
N SER A 235 2.48 -11.46 9.90
CA SER A 235 3.54 -11.86 8.96
C SER A 235 4.26 -10.67 8.34
N MET A 236 3.53 -9.62 7.97
CA MET A 236 4.08 -8.41 7.36
C MET A 236 4.82 -7.53 8.36
N TYR A 237 4.31 -7.42 9.59
CA TYR A 237 4.94 -6.68 10.67
C TYR A 237 6.31 -7.27 11.00
N ASN A 238 6.38 -8.59 11.23
CA ASN A 238 7.63 -9.30 11.53
C ASN A 238 8.68 -9.17 10.40
N LYS A 239 8.24 -9.05 9.15
CA LYS A 239 9.09 -8.86 7.98
C LYS A 239 9.40 -7.40 7.67
N LYS A 240 8.92 -6.44 8.47
CA LYS A 240 9.07 -4.98 8.25
C LYS A 240 8.61 -4.56 6.84
N LEU A 241 7.49 -5.11 6.37
CA LEU A 241 6.94 -4.86 5.03
C LEU A 241 5.78 -3.85 5.02
N ILE A 242 5.42 -3.31 6.18
CA ILE A 242 4.38 -2.26 6.30
C ILE A 242 5.09 -0.91 6.32
N ASP A 243 4.73 0.00 5.42
CA ASP A 243 5.28 1.35 5.38
C ASP A 243 4.43 2.35 6.18
N GLU A 244 3.11 2.09 6.20
CA GLU A 244 2.14 2.95 6.89
C GLU A 244 1.04 2.07 7.49
N PHE A 245 0.73 2.29 8.76
CA PHE A 245 -0.30 1.53 9.46
C PHE A 245 -1.45 2.42 9.89
N HIS A 246 -2.68 2.06 9.51
CA HIS A 246 -3.93 2.73 9.84
C HIS A 246 -4.75 1.88 10.79
N LEU A 247 -4.85 2.29 12.04
CA LEU A 247 -5.59 1.59 13.08
C LEU A 247 -6.84 2.38 13.48
N PHE A 248 -8.00 1.75 13.36
CA PHE A 248 -9.28 2.25 13.88
C PHE A 248 -9.64 1.46 15.12
N VAL A 249 -9.84 2.12 16.24
CA VAL A 249 -10.20 1.48 17.51
C VAL A 249 -11.59 1.95 17.93
N SER A 250 -12.53 1.01 17.89
CA SER A 250 -13.90 1.22 18.36
C SER A 250 -13.97 1.18 19.89
N PRO A 251 -14.90 1.89 20.55
CA PRO A 251 -15.12 1.77 21.99
C PRO A 251 -15.72 0.43 22.41
N LYS A 252 -16.24 -0.36 21.48
CA LYS A 252 -16.83 -1.69 21.75
C LYS A 252 -15.78 -2.66 22.26
N LYS A 253 -16.19 -3.58 23.15
CA LYS A 253 -15.42 -4.77 23.53
C LYS A 253 -16.05 -6.02 22.90
N ILE A 254 -15.23 -6.95 22.43
CA ILE A 254 -15.67 -8.25 21.88
C ILE A 254 -15.48 -9.37 22.90
N GLY A 255 -14.48 -9.28 23.75
CA GLY A 255 -14.20 -10.26 24.80
C GLY A 255 -13.12 -11.27 24.43
N LYS A 256 -12.82 -12.16 25.37
CA LYS A 256 -11.68 -13.10 25.30
C LYS A 256 -11.71 -14.00 24.06
N ASN A 257 -12.90 -14.47 23.66
CA ASN A 257 -13.08 -15.38 22.52
C ASN A 257 -13.03 -14.69 21.14
N GLY A 258 -12.86 -13.35 21.11
CA GLY A 258 -12.72 -12.63 19.86
C GLY A 258 -11.39 -12.91 19.16
N ILE A 259 -11.38 -12.80 17.82
CA ILE A 259 -10.20 -12.99 16.99
C ILE A 259 -9.27 -11.79 17.21
N PRO A 260 -8.02 -12.00 17.65
CA PRO A 260 -7.08 -10.91 17.89
C PRO A 260 -6.61 -10.26 16.57
N MET A 261 -6.28 -8.97 16.62
CA MET A 261 -5.74 -8.26 15.45
C MET A 261 -4.30 -8.68 15.09
N TYR A 262 -3.62 -9.36 15.99
CA TYR A 262 -2.29 -9.95 15.78
C TYR A 262 -2.10 -11.13 16.70
N SER A 263 -1.17 -12.04 16.36
CA SER A 263 -0.81 -13.19 17.19
C SER A 263 0.69 -13.48 17.00
N GLY A 264 1.37 -13.90 18.09
CA GLY A 264 2.78 -14.30 18.02
C GLY A 264 3.78 -13.15 17.76
N ILE A 265 3.39 -11.91 18.02
CA ILE A 265 4.30 -10.76 18.04
C ILE A 265 4.59 -10.43 19.49
N LYS A 266 5.81 -10.75 19.97
CA LYS A 266 6.19 -10.51 21.38
C LYS A 266 6.18 -9.04 21.75
N ASP A 267 6.62 -8.16 20.85
CA ASP A 267 6.89 -6.75 21.15
C ASP A 267 5.88 -5.76 20.52
N PHE A 268 4.75 -6.26 19.99
CA PHE A 268 3.75 -5.35 19.44
C PHE A 268 2.86 -4.78 20.56
N SER A 269 2.98 -3.51 20.76
CA SER A 269 2.02 -2.71 21.53
C SER A 269 1.88 -1.32 20.91
N LEU A 270 0.79 -0.62 21.18
CA LEU A 270 0.70 0.79 20.78
C LEU A 270 1.79 1.64 21.44
N LYS A 271 2.35 1.20 22.58
CA LYS A 271 3.47 1.86 23.25
C LYS A 271 4.77 1.70 22.43
N THR A 272 5.06 0.50 21.90
CA THR A 272 6.28 0.27 21.11
C THR A 272 6.31 1.02 19.79
N ILE A 273 5.14 1.24 19.15
CA ILE A 273 5.04 2.01 17.90
C ILE A 273 4.67 3.49 18.12
N LYS A 274 4.61 3.97 19.37
CA LYS A 274 4.19 5.36 19.69
C LYS A 274 5.07 6.42 19.00
N ASN A 275 6.37 6.18 18.92
CA ASN A 275 7.31 7.10 18.28
C ASN A 275 7.12 7.23 16.75
N SER A 276 6.40 6.30 16.12
CA SER A 276 6.05 6.34 14.70
C SER A 276 4.67 6.95 14.43
N LEU A 277 3.99 7.46 15.46
CA LEU A 277 2.66 8.07 15.34
C LEU A 277 2.73 9.38 14.54
N ILE A 278 2.01 9.43 13.41
CA ILE A 278 1.87 10.65 12.59
C ILE A 278 0.66 11.45 13.01
N THR A 279 -0.48 10.76 13.17
CA THR A 279 -1.78 11.41 13.37
C THR A 279 -2.65 10.59 14.29
N LYS A 280 -3.35 11.27 15.19
CA LYS A 280 -4.46 10.75 15.97
C LYS A 280 -5.69 11.58 15.68
N ARG A 281 -6.82 10.94 15.31
CA ARG A 281 -8.11 11.59 15.05
C ARG A 281 -9.23 10.82 15.72
N TYR A 282 -10.39 11.48 15.84
CA TYR A 282 -11.62 10.88 16.33
C TYR A 282 -12.67 10.93 15.20
N PHE A 283 -13.30 9.81 14.95
CA PHE A 283 -14.45 9.69 14.08
C PHE A 283 -15.64 9.31 14.94
N TYR A 284 -16.33 10.30 15.50
CA TYR A 284 -17.32 10.16 16.57
C TYR A 284 -16.68 9.43 17.77
N LYS A 285 -17.08 8.23 18.12
CA LYS A 285 -16.52 7.45 19.25
C LYS A 285 -15.32 6.56 18.86
N ASP A 286 -15.01 6.39 17.59
CA ASP A 286 -13.84 5.61 17.14
C ASP A 286 -12.59 6.48 17.20
N LYS A 287 -11.48 5.90 17.66
CA LYS A 287 -10.14 6.48 17.61
C LYS A 287 -9.41 5.99 16.37
N TYR A 288 -8.84 6.90 15.63
CA TYR A 288 -7.99 6.58 14.48
C TYR A 288 -6.54 6.95 14.78
N TYR A 289 -5.65 6.08 14.41
CA TYR A 289 -4.21 6.27 14.52
C TYR A 289 -3.55 5.94 13.18
N GLN A 290 -2.61 6.80 12.76
CA GLN A 290 -1.76 6.58 11.61
C GLN A 290 -0.31 6.55 12.06
N PHE A 291 0.41 5.50 11.69
CA PHE A 291 1.81 5.30 12.04
C PHE A 291 2.66 5.16 10.77
N ASN A 292 3.89 5.73 10.80
CA ASN A 292 4.96 5.34 9.89
C ASN A 292 5.69 4.13 10.47
N MET A 293 5.87 3.08 9.68
CA MET A 293 6.46 1.83 10.14
C MET A 293 7.89 1.65 9.60
#